data_d5523e2c5978706a67b3ca3106974818
#
_entry.id   d5523e2c5978706a67b3ca3106974818
#
_cell.length_a   1.000
_cell.length_b   1.000
_cell.length_c   1.000
_cell.angle_alpha   90.00
_cell.angle_beta   90.00
_cell.angle_gamma   90.00
#
_symmetry.space_group_name_H-M   'P 1'
#
loop_
_entity.id
_entity.type
_entity.pdbx_description
1 polymer ?
#
loop_
_entity_poly.entity_id
_entity_poly.type
_entity_poly.pdbx_seq_one_letter_code
_entity_poly.pdbx_strand_id
1 'polypeptide(L)'
;MPAKQPQNKKNTTLPEFLRWLYLRSKLRRRYSRDNVRRTQKIQRWCAIGFALLMTVLLSGGMTYTRLYYASNPDIISLPSTSPSQPIGNPSLAQDALTYDVTVTIGTGTPVHWITSAMTVADVLDDIGYTPCADDLITPAPETVVTEDTEITVVLVTYEESEEIAAIPYSTDYLDVQTIPRGKTARVSYGVEGVARQLQRRRYENGVLADTEVLSSETVTAPVNEVLQRGIGGVVSGKHGSFNYSYYIDVTATASGDYDEPRLTYSGTLAQEGVIAVDPTVIPLGTKVYVKGDYGDYGYCSADDIGSGIKGYHIDIFMECSREEMLQFGIRKMRVYILE
;
A
#
# COMPACT_ATOMS: atom_id res chain seq x y z
N MET A 1 -20.07 -22.05 80.95
CA MET A 1 -19.95 -21.08 79.87
C MET A 1 -19.00 -21.66 78.83
N PRO A 2 -19.46 -22.03 77.62
CA PRO A 2 -18.54 -22.53 76.57
C PRO A 2 -18.17 -21.38 75.71
N ALA A 3 -16.85 -21.37 75.32
CA ALA A 3 -16.21 -20.40 74.48
C ALA A 3 -16.72 -20.44 73.01
N LYS A 4 -16.97 -19.27 72.41
CA LYS A 4 -17.31 -19.09 71.01
C LYS A 4 -16.10 -19.39 70.14
N GLN A 5 -16.23 -20.34 69.20
CA GLN A 5 -15.31 -20.56 68.12
C GLN A 5 -15.43 -19.43 67.04
N PRO A 6 -14.36 -18.97 66.44
CA PRO A 6 -14.40 -17.98 65.38
C PRO A 6 -14.91 -18.62 64.06
N GLN A 7 -15.88 -17.99 63.42
CA GLN A 7 -16.37 -18.34 62.08
C GLN A 7 -15.28 -18.13 61.03
N ASN A 8 -14.96 -19.20 60.34
CA ASN A 8 -14.03 -19.24 59.19
C ASN A 8 -14.69 -18.59 57.96
N LYS A 9 -14.32 -17.37 57.64
CA LYS A 9 -14.71 -16.74 56.36
C LYS A 9 -14.04 -17.53 55.21
N LYS A 10 -14.85 -18.29 54.47
CA LYS A 10 -14.44 -18.91 53.22
C LYS A 10 -14.06 -17.82 52.23
N ASN A 11 -12.74 -17.59 52.06
CA ASN A 11 -12.21 -16.86 50.92
C ASN A 11 -12.50 -17.69 49.66
N THR A 12 -13.53 -17.33 48.91
CA THR A 12 -13.74 -17.82 47.56
C THR A 12 -12.67 -17.21 46.65
N THR A 13 -11.54 -17.90 46.54
CA THR A 13 -10.54 -17.59 45.53
C THR A 13 -11.12 -17.93 44.16
N LEU A 14 -11.28 -16.93 43.30
CA LEU A 14 -11.57 -17.16 41.88
C LEU A 14 -10.56 -18.18 41.33
N PRO A 15 -10.99 -19.17 40.53
CA PRO A 15 -10.11 -20.14 39.90
C PRO A 15 -8.92 -19.40 39.23
N GLU A 16 -7.70 -19.87 39.40
CA GLU A 16 -6.48 -19.24 38.88
C GLU A 16 -6.56 -18.93 37.38
N PHE A 17 -7.27 -19.76 36.64
CA PHE A 17 -7.56 -19.57 35.21
C PHE A 17 -8.36 -18.28 34.90
N LEU A 18 -9.37 -17.95 35.71
CA LEU A 18 -10.16 -16.70 35.52
C LEU A 18 -9.35 -15.47 35.94
N ARG A 19 -8.48 -15.60 36.94
CA ARG A 19 -7.55 -14.55 37.34
C ARG A 19 -6.49 -14.28 36.27
N TRP A 20 -5.99 -15.35 35.62
CA TRP A 20 -5.06 -15.25 34.48
C TRP A 20 -5.71 -14.61 33.24
N LEU A 21 -6.95 -15.00 32.90
CA LEU A 21 -7.74 -14.39 31.81
C LEU A 21 -8.01 -12.90 32.06
N TYR A 22 -8.39 -12.54 33.28
CA TYR A 22 -8.61 -11.13 33.66
C TYR A 22 -7.34 -10.31 33.55
N LEU A 23 -6.21 -10.80 34.04
CA LEU A 23 -4.90 -10.15 33.94
C LEU A 23 -4.43 -10.05 32.48
N ARG A 24 -4.63 -11.10 31.68
CA ARG A 24 -4.27 -11.12 30.26
C ARG A 24 -5.11 -10.13 29.44
N SER A 25 -6.40 -10.00 29.72
CA SER A 25 -7.29 -9.02 29.06
C SER A 25 -6.91 -7.58 29.43
N LYS A 26 -6.53 -7.34 30.68
CA LYS A 26 -6.13 -6.03 31.20
C LYS A 26 -4.76 -5.60 30.66
N LEU A 27 -3.82 -6.54 30.55
CA LEU A 27 -2.50 -6.34 29.93
C LEU A 27 -2.65 -6.08 28.40
N ARG A 28 -3.51 -6.84 27.70
CA ARG A 28 -3.76 -6.65 26.27
C ARG A 28 -4.36 -5.27 25.97
N ARG A 29 -5.29 -4.77 26.80
CA ARG A 29 -5.89 -3.43 26.66
C ARG A 29 -4.90 -2.30 26.97
N ARG A 30 -4.01 -2.47 27.97
CA ARG A 30 -2.94 -1.50 28.28
C ARG A 30 -1.88 -1.48 27.18
N TYR A 31 -1.40 -2.63 26.75
CA TYR A 31 -0.37 -2.76 25.70
C TYR A 31 -0.84 -2.21 24.35
N SER A 32 -2.11 -2.41 23.99
CA SER A 32 -2.71 -1.85 22.76
C SER A 32 -2.77 -0.32 22.79
N ARG A 33 -3.22 0.28 23.90
CA ARG A 33 -3.34 1.74 24.02
C ARG A 33 -1.98 2.45 24.09
N ASP A 34 -1.01 1.88 24.77
CA ASP A 34 0.32 2.46 24.91
C ASP A 34 1.13 2.33 23.60
N ASN A 35 0.96 1.23 22.86
CA ASN A 35 1.57 1.08 21.53
C ASN A 35 0.98 2.07 20.52
N VAL A 36 -0.34 2.24 20.46
CA VAL A 36 -0.97 3.23 19.56
C VAL A 36 -0.48 4.65 19.87
N ARG A 37 -0.39 5.02 21.16
CA ARG A 37 0.15 6.34 21.57
C ARG A 37 1.64 6.50 21.28
N ARG A 38 2.45 5.45 21.45
CA ARG A 38 3.87 5.44 21.08
C ARG A 38 4.07 5.55 19.58
N THR A 39 3.33 4.78 18.79
CA THR A 39 3.39 4.82 17.33
C THR A 39 2.99 6.20 16.80
N GLN A 40 1.91 6.80 17.33
CA GLN A 40 1.50 8.16 16.96
C GLN A 40 2.53 9.24 17.36
N LYS A 41 3.20 9.09 18.51
CA LYS A 41 4.29 10.00 18.91
C LYS A 41 5.49 9.85 17.99
N ILE A 42 5.91 8.62 17.69
CA ILE A 42 7.04 8.33 16.79
C ILE A 42 6.73 8.89 15.38
N GLN A 43 5.53 8.67 14.85
CA GLN A 43 5.12 9.21 13.55
C GLN A 43 5.15 10.74 13.52
N ARG A 44 4.70 11.42 14.59
CA ARG A 44 4.80 12.89 14.69
C ARG A 44 6.24 13.39 14.74
N TRP A 45 7.12 12.72 15.48
CA TRP A 45 8.54 13.09 15.57
C TRP A 45 9.29 12.78 14.27
N CYS A 46 8.97 11.68 13.58
CA CYS A 46 9.50 11.36 12.24
C CYS A 46 9.03 12.39 11.20
N ALA A 47 7.76 12.80 11.21
CA ALA A 47 7.25 13.83 10.29
C ALA A 47 7.91 15.20 10.54
N ILE A 48 8.14 15.59 11.80
CA ILE A 48 8.84 16.84 12.14
C ILE A 48 10.33 16.75 11.75
N GLY A 49 10.98 15.62 12.01
CA GLY A 49 12.36 15.38 11.61
C GLY A 49 12.55 15.40 10.09
N PHE A 50 11.61 14.81 9.35
CA PHE A 50 11.61 14.81 7.88
C PHE A 50 11.37 16.21 7.31
N ALA A 51 10.45 16.98 7.88
CA ALA A 51 10.21 18.38 7.47
C ALA A 51 11.43 19.28 7.72
N LEU A 52 12.14 19.10 8.85
CA LEU A 52 13.38 19.81 9.15
C LEU A 52 14.54 19.38 8.23
N LEU A 53 14.65 18.09 7.91
CA LEU A 53 15.66 17.58 6.98
C LEU A 53 15.42 18.12 5.57
N MET A 54 14.16 18.13 5.10
CA MET A 54 13.80 18.68 3.79
C MET A 54 14.06 20.19 3.69
N THR A 55 13.84 20.97 4.75
CA THR A 55 14.19 22.39 4.75
C THR A 55 15.69 22.64 4.67
N VAL A 56 16.51 21.81 5.32
CA VAL A 56 17.98 21.88 5.24
C VAL A 56 18.49 21.45 3.87
N LEU A 57 17.94 20.40 3.27
CA LEU A 57 18.32 19.93 1.94
C LEU A 57 17.90 20.91 0.83
N LEU A 58 16.69 21.47 0.91
CA LEU A 58 16.23 22.49 -0.06
C LEU A 58 17.02 23.80 0.04
N SER A 59 17.42 24.22 1.25
CA SER A 59 18.27 25.42 1.42
C SER A 59 19.74 25.14 1.02
N GLY A 60 20.25 23.94 1.25
CA GLY A 60 21.61 23.53 0.86
C GLY A 60 21.76 23.37 -0.65
N GLY A 61 20.77 22.76 -1.32
CA GLY A 61 20.77 22.60 -2.77
C GLY A 61 20.73 23.93 -3.54
N MET A 62 19.91 24.89 -3.09
CA MET A 62 19.89 26.22 -3.71
C MET A 62 21.18 27.04 -3.53
N THR A 63 21.91 26.84 -2.45
CA THR A 63 23.20 27.51 -2.24
C THR A 63 24.33 26.90 -3.07
N TYR A 64 24.32 25.59 -3.31
CA TYR A 64 25.36 24.93 -4.10
C TYR A 64 25.26 25.29 -5.60
N THR A 65 24.05 25.27 -6.17
CA THR A 65 23.81 25.72 -7.54
C THR A 65 24.15 27.19 -7.76
N ARG A 66 23.81 28.08 -6.83
CA ARG A 66 24.22 29.49 -6.93
C ARG A 66 25.73 29.70 -6.83
N LEU A 67 26.45 28.94 -6.01
CA LEU A 67 27.92 29.02 -5.89
C LEU A 67 28.61 28.45 -7.14
N TYR A 68 28.09 27.38 -7.75
CA TYR A 68 28.68 26.79 -8.95
C TYR A 68 28.57 27.72 -10.17
N TYR A 69 27.41 28.39 -10.35
CA TYR A 69 27.22 29.39 -11.42
C TYR A 69 27.92 30.72 -11.15
N ALA A 70 28.14 31.08 -9.88
CA ALA A 70 28.82 32.32 -9.50
C ALA A 70 30.36 32.21 -9.58
N SER A 71 30.94 30.99 -9.53
CA SER A 71 32.39 30.76 -9.59
C SER A 71 32.93 30.50 -10.99
N ASN A 72 32.08 30.35 -12.00
CA ASN A 72 32.48 30.17 -13.40
C ASN A 72 31.67 31.11 -14.32
N PRO A 73 31.87 32.45 -14.25
CA PRO A 73 31.21 33.37 -15.16
C PRO A 73 31.72 33.33 -16.60
N ASP A 74 32.83 32.62 -16.85
CA ASP A 74 33.54 32.67 -18.12
C ASP A 74 33.10 31.57 -19.12
N ILE A 75 32.11 30.74 -18.78
CA ILE A 75 31.69 29.64 -19.68
C ILE A 75 30.72 30.14 -20.77
N ILE A 76 30.15 31.33 -20.68
CA ILE A 76 29.29 31.91 -21.71
C ILE A 76 29.69 33.37 -21.97
N SER A 77 30.87 33.59 -22.47
CA SER A 77 31.17 34.79 -23.21
C SER A 77 31.63 34.42 -24.62
N LEU A 78 30.67 34.17 -25.49
CA LEU A 78 30.93 34.41 -26.92
C LEU A 78 31.35 35.86 -27.06
N PRO A 79 32.43 36.15 -27.78
CA PRO A 79 32.81 37.55 -28.02
C PRO A 79 31.65 38.27 -28.68
N SER A 80 31.13 39.27 -28.01
CA SER A 80 30.12 40.20 -28.54
C SER A 80 30.83 41.02 -29.65
N THR A 81 30.90 40.49 -30.83
CA THR A 81 31.24 41.28 -31.99
C THR A 81 29.94 41.85 -32.53
N SER A 82 29.79 43.15 -32.39
CA SER A 82 28.85 43.95 -33.20
C SER A 82 28.97 43.57 -34.67
N PRO A 83 27.81 43.57 -35.39
CA PRO A 83 27.86 43.30 -36.84
C PRO A 83 28.46 44.50 -37.58
N SER A 84 29.75 44.58 -37.62
CA SER A 84 30.45 45.56 -38.41
C SER A 84 31.59 44.91 -39.12
N GLN A 85 31.30 44.61 -40.39
CA GLN A 85 32.18 44.22 -41.47
C GLN A 85 32.67 42.74 -41.44
N PRO A 86 32.55 42.06 -42.60
CA PRO A 86 33.23 40.76 -42.78
C PRO A 86 34.75 41.00 -42.72
N ILE A 87 35.39 40.47 -41.67
CA ILE A 87 36.85 40.42 -41.64
C ILE A 87 37.21 39.28 -42.59
N GLY A 88 37.29 39.64 -43.87
CA GLY A 88 37.86 38.76 -44.87
C GLY A 88 39.28 38.53 -44.48
N ASN A 89 39.70 37.29 -44.27
CA ASN A 89 41.09 36.88 -44.16
C ASN A 89 41.75 37.15 -45.53
N PRO A 90 42.76 38.02 -45.66
CA PRO A 90 43.28 38.45 -46.97
C PRO A 90 44.23 37.46 -47.63
N SER A 91 44.10 36.17 -47.37
CA SER A 91 44.99 35.14 -47.89
C SER A 91 44.31 33.85 -48.34
N LEU A 92 43.06 33.94 -48.83
CA LEU A 92 42.52 32.78 -49.54
C LEU A 92 42.67 32.95 -51.02
N ALA A 93 43.36 31.99 -51.66
CA ALA A 93 43.50 31.89 -53.11
C ALA A 93 42.10 31.91 -53.77
N GLN A 94 42.05 32.56 -54.92
CA GLN A 94 40.86 32.99 -55.64
C GLN A 94 39.98 31.91 -56.25
N ASP A 95 39.83 30.68 -55.63
CA ASP A 95 38.97 29.58 -56.12
C ASP A 95 38.51 28.63 -55.05
N ALA A 96 38.51 29.00 -53.77
CA ALA A 96 37.92 28.14 -52.72
C ALA A 96 36.41 28.34 -52.73
N LEU A 97 35.64 27.25 -52.95
CA LEU A 97 34.19 27.21 -52.75
C LEU A 97 33.89 27.54 -51.25
N THR A 98 33.14 28.59 -51.01
CA THR A 98 32.68 28.93 -49.68
C THR A 98 31.19 28.75 -49.61
N TYR A 99 30.71 28.29 -48.45
CA TYR A 99 29.29 28.02 -48.14
C TYR A 99 28.84 28.97 -47.04
N ASP A 100 27.60 29.50 -47.16
CA ASP A 100 26.91 30.17 -46.05
C ASP A 100 26.15 29.11 -45.29
N VAL A 101 26.47 28.95 -43.99
CA VAL A 101 25.85 27.95 -43.09
C VAL A 101 25.28 28.65 -41.87
N THR A 102 24.22 28.08 -41.35
CA THR A 102 23.61 28.58 -40.11
C THR A 102 23.94 27.64 -38.96
N VAL A 103 24.56 28.15 -37.91
CA VAL A 103 24.94 27.36 -36.74
C VAL A 103 24.20 27.81 -35.51
N THR A 104 23.55 26.86 -34.81
CA THR A 104 22.84 27.09 -33.54
C THR A 104 23.45 26.19 -32.47
N ILE A 105 23.97 26.77 -31.41
CA ILE A 105 24.53 26.01 -30.27
C ILE A 105 23.66 26.24 -29.03
N GLY A 106 23.16 25.17 -28.48
CA GLY A 106 22.32 25.19 -27.31
C GLY A 106 21.02 26.01 -27.52
N THR A 107 20.77 26.96 -26.62
CA THR A 107 19.68 27.92 -26.73
C THR A 107 20.12 29.26 -27.33
N GLY A 108 21.30 29.31 -27.91
CA GLY A 108 21.81 30.50 -28.55
C GLY A 108 21.03 30.91 -29.78
N THR A 109 21.23 32.16 -30.23
CA THR A 109 20.69 32.62 -31.52
C THR A 109 21.41 31.99 -32.67
N PRO A 110 20.72 31.62 -33.77
CA PRO A 110 21.38 31.17 -34.99
C PRO A 110 22.40 32.18 -35.51
N VAL A 111 23.59 31.72 -35.90
CA VAL A 111 24.66 32.53 -36.43
C VAL A 111 24.97 32.08 -37.86
N HIS A 112 24.99 33.00 -38.82
CA HIS A 112 25.44 32.76 -40.19
C HIS A 112 26.95 32.76 -40.22
N TRP A 113 27.55 31.77 -40.84
CA TRP A 113 28.98 31.61 -40.94
C TRP A 113 29.40 31.23 -42.37
N ILE A 114 30.29 32.03 -42.94
CA ILE A 114 30.86 31.73 -44.29
C ILE A 114 32.13 30.94 -44.09
N THR A 115 32.14 29.73 -44.59
CA THR A 115 33.23 28.77 -44.40
C THR A 115 33.64 28.07 -45.72
N SER A 116 34.87 27.60 -45.78
CA SER A 116 35.35 26.65 -46.80
C SER A 116 35.49 25.24 -46.24
N ALA A 117 34.97 25.00 -45.03
CA ALA A 117 34.98 23.70 -44.36
C ALA A 117 34.20 22.66 -45.17
N MET A 118 34.65 21.42 -45.16
CA MET A 118 34.04 20.34 -45.95
C MET A 118 33.00 19.55 -45.18
N THR A 119 33.12 19.49 -43.86
CA THR A 119 32.21 18.72 -42.99
C THR A 119 31.64 19.59 -41.86
N VAL A 120 30.56 19.13 -41.26
CA VAL A 120 29.96 19.77 -40.07
C VAL A 120 30.97 19.87 -38.91
N ALA A 121 31.80 18.84 -38.73
CA ALA A 121 32.86 18.87 -37.72
C ALA A 121 33.87 19.98 -37.99
N ASP A 122 34.30 20.15 -39.26
CA ASP A 122 35.25 21.20 -39.64
C ASP A 122 34.65 22.59 -39.42
N VAL A 123 33.35 22.78 -39.67
CA VAL A 123 32.63 24.04 -39.36
C VAL A 123 32.63 24.35 -37.87
N LEU A 124 32.34 23.35 -37.03
CA LEU A 124 32.35 23.52 -35.59
C LEU A 124 33.74 23.88 -35.05
N ASP A 125 34.82 23.28 -35.64
CA ASP A 125 36.21 23.62 -35.31
C ASP A 125 36.54 25.04 -35.75
N ASP A 126 36.14 25.46 -36.97
CA ASP A 126 36.35 26.80 -37.50
C ASP A 126 35.73 27.91 -36.60
N ILE A 127 34.56 27.65 -36.01
CA ILE A 127 33.92 28.59 -35.08
C ILE A 127 34.50 28.47 -33.65
N GLY A 128 35.47 27.57 -33.44
CA GLY A 128 36.09 27.33 -32.12
C GLY A 128 35.23 26.56 -31.11
N TYR A 129 34.24 25.81 -31.58
CA TYR A 129 33.43 24.95 -30.73
C TYR A 129 33.95 23.51 -30.73
N THR A 130 34.25 23.01 -29.53
CA THR A 130 34.67 21.60 -29.36
C THR A 130 33.49 20.85 -28.70
N PRO A 131 32.79 19.96 -29.44
CA PRO A 131 31.69 19.20 -28.92
C PRO A 131 32.11 18.27 -27.78
N CYS A 132 31.27 18.14 -26.75
CA CYS A 132 31.34 17.04 -25.79
C CYS A 132 30.90 15.74 -26.47
N ALA A 133 31.36 14.60 -25.93
CA ALA A 133 31.05 13.28 -26.53
C ALA A 133 29.54 12.96 -26.58
N ASP A 134 28.77 13.55 -25.68
CA ASP A 134 27.33 13.32 -25.55
C ASP A 134 26.47 14.39 -26.22
N ASP A 135 27.09 15.48 -26.78
CA ASP A 135 26.33 16.51 -27.48
C ASP A 135 25.66 15.94 -28.73
N LEU A 136 24.44 16.35 -29.00
CA LEU A 136 23.68 15.91 -30.16
C LEU A 136 23.88 16.94 -31.29
N ILE A 137 24.55 16.51 -32.36
CA ILE A 137 24.84 17.36 -33.50
C ILE A 137 23.99 16.92 -34.69
N THR A 138 23.30 17.85 -35.29
CA THR A 138 22.46 17.62 -36.47
C THR A 138 22.78 18.70 -37.52
N PRO A 139 23.14 18.33 -38.74
CA PRO A 139 23.45 16.97 -39.24
C PRO A 139 24.66 16.33 -38.57
N ALA A 140 24.87 15.03 -38.79
CA ALA A 140 26.00 14.30 -38.18
C ALA A 140 27.36 14.97 -38.52
N PRO A 141 28.36 14.90 -37.61
CA PRO A 141 29.64 15.59 -37.76
C PRO A 141 30.37 15.32 -39.08
N GLU A 142 30.22 14.13 -39.65
CA GLU A 142 30.81 13.69 -40.91
C GLU A 142 30.04 14.13 -42.16
N THR A 143 28.90 14.81 -42.00
CA THR A 143 28.09 15.27 -43.14
C THR A 143 28.81 16.37 -43.92
N VAL A 144 28.81 16.22 -45.23
CA VAL A 144 29.38 17.23 -46.14
C VAL A 144 28.49 18.49 -46.11
N VAL A 145 29.16 19.64 -45.99
CA VAL A 145 28.50 20.96 -45.94
C VAL A 145 28.18 21.41 -47.36
N THR A 146 26.99 22.00 -47.49
CA THR A 146 26.48 22.63 -48.70
C THR A 146 25.94 24.03 -48.36
N GLU A 147 25.61 24.80 -49.40
CA GLU A 147 24.93 26.09 -49.22
C GLU A 147 23.65 25.91 -48.37
N ASP A 148 23.36 26.83 -47.47
CA ASP A 148 22.21 26.83 -46.57
C ASP A 148 22.19 25.63 -45.59
N THR A 149 23.31 24.98 -45.30
CA THR A 149 23.34 23.91 -44.28
C THR A 149 23.05 24.49 -42.91
N GLU A 150 22.00 23.95 -42.23
CA GLU A 150 21.64 24.30 -40.85
C GLU A 150 22.29 23.29 -39.89
N ILE A 151 23.15 23.77 -39.00
CA ILE A 151 23.83 22.97 -37.97
C ILE A 151 23.22 23.30 -36.60
N THR A 152 22.69 22.32 -35.95
CA THR A 152 22.16 22.46 -34.59
C THR A 152 22.95 21.55 -33.64
N VAL A 153 23.46 22.16 -32.56
CA VAL A 153 24.13 21.46 -31.46
C VAL A 153 23.25 21.54 -30.21
N VAL A 154 22.81 20.40 -29.71
CA VAL A 154 22.13 20.30 -28.42
C VAL A 154 23.15 19.95 -27.36
N LEU A 155 23.31 20.82 -26.36
CA LEU A 155 24.24 20.63 -25.25
C LEU A 155 23.65 19.60 -24.28
N VAL A 156 24.37 18.48 -24.06
CA VAL A 156 23.97 17.43 -23.12
C VAL A 156 24.82 17.52 -21.87
N THR A 157 24.14 17.61 -20.72
CA THR A 157 24.80 17.61 -19.43
C THR A 157 24.14 16.60 -18.48
N TYR A 158 24.93 16.08 -17.54
CA TYR A 158 24.46 15.09 -16.54
C TYR A 158 24.63 15.63 -15.12
N GLU A 159 23.67 15.31 -14.28
CA GLU A 159 23.71 15.55 -12.85
C GLU A 159 23.47 14.24 -12.12
N GLU A 160 24.34 13.87 -11.19
CA GLU A 160 24.14 12.71 -10.31
C GLU A 160 23.75 13.19 -8.92
N SER A 161 22.71 12.59 -8.39
CA SER A 161 22.22 12.92 -7.04
C SER A 161 21.73 11.66 -6.31
N GLU A 162 21.92 11.63 -4.99
CA GLU A 162 21.29 10.62 -4.13
C GLU A 162 19.89 11.09 -3.74
N GLU A 163 18.90 10.22 -3.94
CA GLU A 163 17.53 10.45 -3.53
C GLU A 163 16.96 9.32 -2.67
N ILE A 164 16.00 9.67 -1.83
CA ILE A 164 15.26 8.72 -1.02
C ILE A 164 13.95 8.41 -1.73
N ALA A 165 13.76 7.13 -2.04
CA ALA A 165 12.55 6.63 -2.68
C ALA A 165 11.78 5.71 -1.73
N ALA A 166 10.46 5.77 -1.78
CA ALA A 166 9.61 4.82 -1.07
C ALA A 166 9.59 3.47 -1.80
N ILE A 167 9.68 2.38 -1.05
CA ILE A 167 9.44 1.02 -1.56
C ILE A 167 8.02 0.66 -1.19
N PRO A 168 7.11 0.45 -2.15
CA PRO A 168 5.74 0.08 -1.84
C PRO A 168 5.68 -1.29 -1.17
N TYR A 169 4.75 -1.46 -0.23
CA TYR A 169 4.43 -2.75 0.35
C TYR A 169 3.44 -3.52 -0.52
N SER A 170 3.39 -4.84 -0.33
CA SER A 170 2.39 -5.73 -0.91
C SER A 170 1.31 -6.07 0.11
N THR A 171 0.20 -6.67 -0.37
CA THR A 171 -0.87 -7.17 0.50
C THR A 171 -0.86 -8.69 0.52
N ASP A 172 -0.72 -9.25 1.72
CA ASP A 172 -0.81 -10.69 1.97
C ASP A 172 -2.24 -11.06 2.41
N TYR A 173 -2.76 -12.17 1.91
CA TYR A 173 -4.08 -12.67 2.23
C TYR A 173 -4.01 -13.94 3.07
N LEU A 174 -4.74 -13.91 4.21
CA LEU A 174 -4.99 -15.08 5.03
C LEU A 174 -6.42 -15.55 4.77
N ASP A 175 -6.57 -16.67 4.09
CA ASP A 175 -7.87 -17.24 3.80
C ASP A 175 -8.51 -17.82 5.07
N VAL A 176 -9.71 -17.36 5.39
CA VAL A 176 -10.46 -17.75 6.59
C VAL A 176 -11.91 -18.05 6.25
N GLN A 177 -12.55 -18.85 7.10
CA GLN A 177 -13.95 -19.25 6.95
C GLN A 177 -14.88 -18.57 7.96
N THR A 178 -14.34 -17.65 8.76
CA THR A 178 -15.06 -16.90 9.82
C THR A 178 -15.48 -15.51 9.39
N ILE A 179 -15.13 -15.10 8.17
CA ILE A 179 -15.55 -13.87 7.54
C ILE A 179 -16.38 -14.21 6.31
N PRO A 180 -17.46 -13.48 6.02
CA PRO A 180 -18.29 -13.75 4.84
C PRO A 180 -17.48 -13.82 3.56
N ARG A 181 -17.81 -14.81 2.70
CA ARG A 181 -17.14 -15.02 1.41
C ARG A 181 -17.05 -13.73 0.60
N GLY A 182 -15.86 -13.43 0.07
CA GLY A 182 -15.58 -12.23 -0.70
C GLY A 182 -15.42 -10.94 0.13
N LYS A 183 -15.56 -11.01 1.46
CA LYS A 183 -15.23 -9.90 2.36
C LYS A 183 -13.80 -10.03 2.87
N THR A 184 -13.23 -8.90 3.25
CA THR A 184 -11.91 -8.83 3.87
C THR A 184 -11.95 -8.11 5.21
N ALA A 185 -11.03 -8.48 6.10
CA ALA A 185 -10.80 -7.78 7.35
C ALA A 185 -9.30 -7.55 7.54
N ARG A 186 -8.91 -6.33 7.90
CA ARG A 186 -7.49 -5.99 8.08
C ARG A 186 -6.96 -6.53 9.40
N VAL A 187 -5.85 -7.26 9.32
CA VAL A 187 -5.10 -7.77 10.48
C VAL A 187 -4.00 -6.78 10.87
N SER A 188 -3.21 -6.33 9.88
CA SER A 188 -2.16 -5.34 10.08
C SER A 188 -2.07 -4.40 8.88
N TYR A 189 -1.62 -3.16 9.15
CA TYR A 189 -1.33 -2.18 8.12
C TYR A 189 0.03 -2.48 7.48
N GLY A 190 0.15 -2.25 6.18
CA GLY A 190 1.42 -2.19 5.49
C GLY A 190 2.21 -0.94 5.88
N VAL A 191 3.53 -1.02 5.77
CA VAL A 191 4.44 0.10 5.96
C VAL A 191 5.38 0.13 4.77
N GLU A 192 5.46 1.26 4.09
CA GLU A 192 6.40 1.45 2.99
C GLU A 192 7.83 1.33 3.49
N GLY A 193 8.68 0.71 2.69
CA GLY A 193 10.11 0.68 2.86
C GLY A 193 10.77 1.97 2.36
N VAL A 194 12.07 2.05 2.53
CA VAL A 194 12.89 3.19 2.11
C VAL A 194 14.09 2.66 1.32
N ALA A 195 14.27 3.18 0.13
CA ALA A 195 15.48 2.97 -0.68
C ALA A 195 16.27 4.27 -0.81
N ARG A 196 17.60 4.14 -0.85
CA ARG A 196 18.51 5.19 -1.32
C ARG A 196 18.83 4.88 -2.77
N GLN A 197 18.61 5.84 -3.65
CA GLN A 197 18.85 5.72 -5.09
C GLN A 197 19.89 6.73 -5.54
N LEU A 198 20.89 6.30 -6.30
CA LEU A 198 21.73 7.18 -7.07
C LEU A 198 21.07 7.35 -8.43
N GLN A 199 20.70 8.57 -8.76
CA GLN A 199 20.04 8.92 -10.01
C GLN A 199 20.95 9.80 -10.84
N ARG A 200 20.94 9.58 -12.17
CA ARG A 200 21.55 10.43 -13.18
C ARG A 200 20.46 11.12 -13.98
N ARG A 201 20.45 12.44 -13.96
CA ARG A 201 19.56 13.28 -14.76
C ARG A 201 20.30 13.77 -15.98
N ARG A 202 19.73 13.55 -17.16
CA ARG A 202 20.23 14.06 -18.43
C ARG A 202 19.46 15.31 -18.80
N TYR A 203 20.19 16.38 -19.07
CA TYR A 203 19.62 17.64 -19.52
C TYR A 203 20.04 17.91 -20.96
N GLU A 204 19.10 18.38 -21.78
CA GLU A 204 19.31 18.87 -23.12
C GLU A 204 19.06 20.40 -23.13
N ASN A 205 20.07 21.16 -23.48
CA ASN A 205 20.04 22.63 -23.44
C ASN A 205 19.51 23.16 -22.06
N GLY A 206 19.88 22.49 -20.97
CA GLY A 206 19.48 22.85 -19.62
C GLY A 206 18.06 22.41 -19.23
N VAL A 207 17.32 21.73 -20.12
CA VAL A 207 16.00 21.17 -19.84
C VAL A 207 16.15 19.68 -19.51
N LEU A 208 15.53 19.23 -18.42
CA LEU A 208 15.54 17.82 -18.03
C LEU A 208 14.89 16.96 -19.14
N ALA A 209 15.67 16.08 -19.75
CA ALA A 209 15.24 15.19 -20.82
C ALA A 209 14.98 13.76 -20.32
N ASP A 210 15.78 13.27 -19.34
CA ASP A 210 15.67 11.91 -18.83
C ASP A 210 16.21 11.78 -17.40
N THR A 211 15.75 10.73 -16.66
CA THR A 211 16.24 10.38 -15.34
C THR A 211 16.45 8.87 -15.27
N GLU A 212 17.66 8.45 -15.02
CA GLU A 212 18.06 7.04 -14.90
C GLU A 212 18.43 6.72 -13.45
N VAL A 213 17.97 5.59 -12.93
CA VAL A 213 18.41 5.08 -11.62
C VAL A 213 19.64 4.19 -11.83
N LEU A 214 20.81 4.67 -11.43
CA LEU A 214 22.09 3.96 -11.58
C LEU A 214 22.25 2.85 -10.54
N SER A 215 21.77 3.08 -9.32
CA SER A 215 21.79 2.09 -8.25
C SER A 215 20.67 2.35 -7.25
N SER A 216 20.22 1.28 -6.56
CA SER A 216 19.21 1.36 -5.52
C SER A 216 19.58 0.43 -4.37
N GLU A 217 19.67 0.97 -3.17
CA GLU A 217 19.95 0.23 -1.93
C GLU A 217 18.75 0.32 -0.99
N THR A 218 18.29 -0.82 -0.49
CA THR A 218 17.22 -0.86 0.51
C THR A 218 17.76 -0.46 1.88
N VAL A 219 17.34 0.70 2.38
CA VAL A 219 17.67 1.17 3.73
C VAL A 219 16.73 0.53 4.76
N THR A 220 15.45 0.46 4.43
CA THR A 220 14.43 -0.19 5.27
C THR A 220 13.50 -1.00 4.38
N ALA A 221 13.37 -2.29 4.66
CA ALA A 221 12.45 -3.14 3.91
C ALA A 221 10.98 -2.76 4.18
N PRO A 222 10.09 -2.85 3.19
CA PRO A 222 8.67 -2.67 3.41
C PRO A 222 8.09 -3.79 4.28
N VAL A 223 7.03 -3.49 5.01
CA VAL A 223 6.23 -4.46 5.77
C VAL A 223 4.89 -4.60 5.06
N ASN A 224 4.55 -5.83 4.66
CA ASN A 224 3.30 -6.07 3.94
C ASN A 224 2.06 -5.80 4.80
N GLU A 225 1.00 -5.31 4.18
CA GLU A 225 -0.35 -5.33 4.76
C GLU A 225 -0.83 -6.77 4.83
N VAL A 226 -1.54 -7.15 5.91
CA VAL A 226 -2.15 -8.47 6.04
C VAL A 226 -3.66 -8.32 6.15
N LEU A 227 -4.37 -8.95 5.21
CA LEU A 227 -5.82 -9.01 5.19
C LEU A 227 -6.28 -10.46 5.37
N GLN A 228 -7.27 -10.68 6.25
CA GLN A 228 -8.07 -11.90 6.19
C GLN A 228 -9.06 -11.80 5.04
N ARG A 229 -9.24 -12.90 4.30
CA ARG A 229 -10.20 -13.00 3.19
C ARG A 229 -11.14 -14.18 3.44
N GLY A 230 -12.44 -13.88 3.45
CA GLY A 230 -13.46 -14.91 3.57
C GLY A 230 -13.56 -15.77 2.31
N ILE A 231 -13.32 -17.07 2.43
CA ILE A 231 -13.38 -18.02 1.32
C ILE A 231 -14.62 -18.92 1.36
N GLY A 232 -15.36 -18.91 2.51
CA GLY A 232 -16.48 -19.83 2.71
C GLY A 232 -16.03 -21.30 2.68
N GLY A 233 -16.95 -22.18 2.34
CA GLY A 233 -16.64 -23.62 2.22
C GLY A 233 -17.87 -24.45 1.93
N VAL A 234 -17.75 -25.78 2.15
CA VAL A 234 -18.85 -26.74 2.03
C VAL A 234 -19.00 -27.46 3.37
N VAL A 235 -20.22 -27.50 3.90
CA VAL A 235 -20.59 -28.31 5.04
C VAL A 235 -21.41 -29.49 4.58
N SER A 236 -21.07 -30.68 5.05
CA SER A 236 -21.81 -31.92 4.75
C SER A 236 -22.29 -32.59 6.03
N GLY A 237 -23.46 -33.18 5.98
CA GLY A 237 -24.05 -33.89 7.10
C GLY A 237 -25.33 -34.64 6.72
N LYS A 238 -26.20 -34.92 7.70
CA LYS A 238 -27.41 -35.75 7.52
C LYS A 238 -28.39 -35.29 6.44
N HIS A 239 -28.38 -33.98 6.13
CA HIS A 239 -29.29 -33.39 5.13
C HIS A 239 -28.61 -33.06 3.79
N GLY A 240 -27.39 -33.56 3.55
CA GLY A 240 -26.65 -33.31 2.32
C GLY A 240 -25.46 -32.39 2.50
N SER A 241 -25.04 -31.77 1.39
CA SER A 241 -23.90 -30.83 1.36
C SER A 241 -24.36 -29.47 0.91
N PHE A 242 -23.94 -28.43 1.61
CA PHE A 242 -24.34 -27.05 1.38
C PHE A 242 -23.12 -26.12 1.32
N ASN A 243 -23.13 -25.20 0.39
CA ASN A 243 -22.16 -24.09 0.37
C ASN A 243 -22.50 -23.12 1.50
N TYR A 244 -21.46 -22.67 2.19
CA TYR A 244 -21.61 -21.63 3.20
C TYR A 244 -20.66 -20.47 2.93
N SER A 245 -21.10 -19.28 3.31
CA SER A 245 -20.33 -18.06 3.22
C SER A 245 -19.30 -17.94 4.34
N TYR A 246 -19.71 -18.22 5.55
CA TYR A 246 -18.87 -18.26 6.75
C TYR A 246 -19.52 -19.09 7.86
N TYR A 247 -18.75 -19.36 8.91
CA TYR A 247 -19.29 -19.99 10.11
C TYR A 247 -19.01 -19.17 11.38
N ILE A 248 -19.80 -19.43 12.40
CA ILE A 248 -19.62 -18.91 13.75
C ILE A 248 -19.72 -20.03 14.77
N ASP A 249 -18.86 -19.99 15.79
CA ASP A 249 -18.96 -20.89 16.94
C ASP A 249 -19.90 -20.27 17.98
N VAL A 250 -20.87 -21.06 18.43
CA VAL A 250 -21.96 -20.63 19.32
C VAL A 250 -22.09 -21.52 20.52
N THR A 251 -22.79 -21.01 21.53
CA THR A 251 -23.36 -21.82 22.59
C THR A 251 -24.81 -22.15 22.22
N ALA A 252 -25.21 -23.40 22.28
CA ALA A 252 -26.55 -23.85 21.95
C ALA A 252 -27.25 -24.40 23.18
N THR A 253 -28.53 -24.03 23.36
CA THR A 253 -29.50 -24.66 24.22
C THR A 253 -30.57 -25.34 23.37
N ALA A 254 -31.46 -26.09 23.97
CA ALA A 254 -32.58 -26.71 23.29
C ALA A 254 -33.88 -26.36 23.94
N SER A 255 -34.92 -26.18 23.14
CA SER A 255 -36.30 -26.04 23.54
C SER A 255 -37.18 -27.01 22.73
N GLY A 256 -38.38 -27.26 23.24
CA GLY A 256 -39.32 -28.20 22.64
C GLY A 256 -40.36 -28.61 23.65
N ASP A 257 -41.01 -29.74 23.43
CA ASP A 257 -42.03 -30.31 24.32
C ASP A 257 -43.21 -29.34 24.63
N TYR A 258 -43.76 -28.79 23.54
CA TYR A 258 -44.93 -27.93 23.65
C TYR A 258 -46.22 -28.77 23.45
N ASP A 259 -47.15 -28.67 24.41
CA ASP A 259 -48.45 -29.34 24.36
C ASP A 259 -49.31 -28.84 23.16
N GLU A 260 -49.03 -27.61 22.69
CA GLU A 260 -49.70 -26.99 21.54
C GLU A 260 -48.71 -26.38 20.54
N PRO A 261 -49.08 -26.36 19.24
CA PRO A 261 -48.27 -25.70 18.23
C PRO A 261 -47.98 -24.23 18.56
N ARG A 262 -46.71 -23.86 18.57
CA ARG A 262 -46.25 -22.49 18.81
C ARG A 262 -45.71 -21.84 17.54
N LEU A 263 -46.04 -20.57 17.35
CA LEU A 263 -45.44 -19.78 16.30
C LEU A 263 -44.14 -19.13 16.80
N THR A 264 -43.14 -19.09 15.89
CA THR A 264 -41.92 -18.34 16.06
C THR A 264 -42.17 -16.84 15.95
N TYR A 265 -41.14 -16.03 16.23
CA TYR A 265 -41.20 -14.58 16.00
C TYR A 265 -41.46 -14.22 14.54
N SER A 266 -40.96 -15.01 13.58
CA SER A 266 -41.18 -14.81 12.13
C SER A 266 -42.56 -15.31 11.66
N GLY A 267 -43.38 -15.88 12.56
CA GLY A 267 -44.72 -16.40 12.23
C GLY A 267 -44.73 -17.79 11.61
N THR A 268 -43.59 -18.47 11.55
CA THR A 268 -43.49 -19.87 11.14
C THR A 268 -43.78 -20.80 12.33
N LEU A 269 -44.06 -22.08 12.09
CA LEU A 269 -44.25 -23.05 13.17
C LEU A 269 -42.93 -23.39 13.84
N ALA A 270 -42.89 -23.40 15.17
CA ALA A 270 -41.74 -23.88 15.94
C ALA A 270 -41.68 -25.41 15.85
N GLN A 271 -40.71 -25.91 15.12
CA GLN A 271 -40.53 -27.33 14.80
C GLN A 271 -39.06 -27.65 14.56
N GLU A 272 -38.70 -28.92 14.42
CA GLU A 272 -37.33 -29.32 14.05
C GLU A 272 -36.90 -28.61 12.75
N GLY A 273 -35.65 -28.07 12.72
CA GLY A 273 -35.16 -27.24 11.61
C GLY A 273 -35.41 -25.73 11.83
N VAL A 274 -35.92 -25.32 12.98
CA VAL A 274 -36.02 -23.92 13.39
C VAL A 274 -35.07 -23.64 14.55
N ILE A 275 -34.42 -22.46 14.55
CA ILE A 275 -33.60 -22.00 15.66
C ILE A 275 -33.98 -20.59 16.09
N ALA A 276 -33.89 -20.31 17.40
CA ALA A 276 -33.92 -18.96 17.91
C ALA A 276 -32.48 -18.38 17.96
N VAL A 277 -32.36 -17.11 17.60
CA VAL A 277 -31.07 -16.41 17.45
C VAL A 277 -31.14 -15.00 18.02
N ASP A 278 -29.97 -14.38 18.20
CA ASP A 278 -29.85 -12.92 18.29
C ASP A 278 -29.80 -12.33 16.85
N PRO A 279 -30.83 -11.56 16.44
CA PRO A 279 -30.88 -11.03 15.06
C PRO A 279 -29.79 -10.01 14.74
N THR A 280 -29.06 -9.52 15.73
CA THR A 280 -27.88 -8.67 15.52
C THR A 280 -26.64 -9.47 15.10
N VAL A 281 -26.64 -10.80 15.32
CA VAL A 281 -25.55 -11.73 14.96
C VAL A 281 -25.95 -12.57 13.76
N ILE A 282 -27.15 -13.18 13.79
CA ILE A 282 -27.72 -13.96 12.69
C ILE A 282 -29.08 -13.33 12.33
N PRO A 283 -29.20 -12.64 11.20
CA PRO A 283 -30.48 -12.04 10.79
C PRO A 283 -31.59 -13.08 10.68
N LEU A 284 -32.83 -12.70 11.02
CA LEU A 284 -33.99 -13.58 10.85
C LEU A 284 -34.18 -13.95 9.37
N GLY A 285 -34.64 -15.18 9.15
CA GLY A 285 -34.80 -15.78 7.80
C GLY A 285 -33.52 -16.40 7.24
N THR A 286 -32.35 -16.22 7.92
CA THR A 286 -31.08 -16.80 7.48
C THR A 286 -31.15 -18.33 7.47
N LYS A 287 -30.74 -18.94 6.36
CA LYS A 287 -30.58 -20.39 6.25
C LYS A 287 -29.21 -20.79 6.77
N VAL A 288 -29.21 -21.78 7.65
CA VAL A 288 -28.00 -22.22 8.33
C VAL A 288 -27.91 -23.74 8.38
N TYR A 289 -26.69 -24.23 8.59
CA TYR A 289 -26.46 -25.62 8.98
C TYR A 289 -25.79 -25.64 10.35
N VAL A 290 -26.38 -26.39 11.29
CA VAL A 290 -25.89 -26.45 12.68
C VAL A 290 -25.26 -27.80 12.96
N LYS A 291 -23.99 -27.79 13.42
CA LYS A 291 -23.19 -28.99 13.67
C LYS A 291 -22.40 -28.85 14.97
N GLY A 292 -22.29 -29.90 15.74
CA GLY A 292 -21.52 -29.93 16.97
C GLY A 292 -20.82 -31.25 17.20
N ASP A 293 -20.00 -31.32 18.24
CA ASP A 293 -19.22 -32.50 18.60
C ASP A 293 -20.09 -33.71 18.96
N TYR A 294 -21.33 -33.45 19.40
CA TYR A 294 -22.27 -34.49 19.82
C TYR A 294 -23.34 -34.84 18.78
N GLY A 295 -23.18 -34.37 17.60
CA GLY A 295 -24.09 -34.65 16.52
C GLY A 295 -24.38 -33.46 15.62
N ASP A 296 -25.07 -33.79 14.58
CA ASP A 296 -25.42 -32.93 13.47
C ASP A 296 -26.91 -32.59 13.62
N TYR A 297 -27.22 -31.36 14.07
CA TYR A 297 -28.63 -30.91 14.11
C TYR A 297 -29.13 -30.72 12.67
N GLY A 298 -28.31 -30.14 11.81
CA GLY A 298 -28.57 -30.10 10.37
C GLY A 298 -29.00 -28.76 9.82
N TYR A 299 -29.74 -28.83 8.72
CA TYR A 299 -30.26 -27.65 8.02
C TYR A 299 -31.40 -26.99 8.83
N CYS A 300 -31.30 -25.67 9.01
CA CYS A 300 -32.24 -24.90 9.82
C CYS A 300 -32.50 -23.51 9.23
N SER A 301 -33.57 -22.89 9.74
CA SER A 301 -33.90 -21.49 9.52
C SER A 301 -33.86 -20.72 10.83
N ALA A 302 -33.24 -19.57 10.84
CA ALA A 302 -33.21 -18.64 11.98
C ALA A 302 -34.50 -17.82 12.00
N ASP A 303 -35.60 -18.40 12.52
CA ASP A 303 -36.94 -17.79 12.44
C ASP A 303 -37.50 -17.34 13.79
N ASP A 304 -36.75 -17.58 14.86
CA ASP A 304 -37.23 -17.22 16.22
C ASP A 304 -36.22 -16.35 16.98
N ILE A 305 -36.69 -15.71 18.04
CA ILE A 305 -35.89 -14.96 19.00
C ILE A 305 -36.28 -15.38 20.44
N GLY A 306 -35.33 -15.24 21.34
CA GLY A 306 -35.57 -15.48 22.75
C GLY A 306 -35.05 -14.34 23.63
N SER A 307 -35.74 -14.05 24.75
CA SER A 307 -35.27 -13.02 25.69
C SER A 307 -33.89 -13.34 26.28
N GLY A 308 -33.59 -14.64 26.44
CA GLY A 308 -32.29 -15.15 26.91
C GLY A 308 -31.29 -15.45 25.79
N ILE A 309 -31.67 -15.38 24.51
CA ILE A 309 -30.83 -15.71 23.36
C ILE A 309 -30.17 -14.43 22.89
N LYS A 310 -28.89 -14.23 23.28
CA LYS A 310 -28.13 -13.01 23.00
C LYS A 310 -26.70 -13.34 22.53
N GLY A 311 -26.20 -12.53 21.59
CA GLY A 311 -24.86 -12.69 21.04
C GLY A 311 -24.71 -14.03 20.31
N TYR A 312 -23.62 -14.75 20.60
CA TYR A 312 -23.31 -16.06 20.03
C TYR A 312 -24.01 -17.20 20.79
N HIS A 313 -25.28 -17.02 21.15
CA HIS A 313 -26.12 -18.02 21.75
C HIS A 313 -27.29 -18.30 20.82
N ILE A 314 -27.58 -19.58 20.58
CA ILE A 314 -28.75 -20.05 19.83
C ILE A 314 -29.57 -21.00 20.70
N ASP A 315 -30.85 -21.15 20.36
CA ASP A 315 -31.71 -22.17 20.90
C ASP A 315 -32.27 -23.02 19.77
N ILE A 316 -32.03 -24.32 19.82
CA ILE A 316 -32.51 -25.25 18.79
C ILE A 316 -33.83 -25.87 19.24
N PHE A 317 -34.78 -25.95 18.28
CA PHE A 317 -36.04 -26.65 18.55
C PHE A 317 -35.81 -28.17 18.37
N MET A 318 -36.22 -28.96 19.34
CA MET A 318 -36.11 -30.43 19.31
C MET A 318 -37.47 -31.05 19.53
N GLU A 319 -37.88 -31.95 18.64
CA GLU A 319 -39.06 -32.80 18.82
C GLU A 319 -38.68 -34.01 19.69
N CYS A 320 -38.54 -33.80 20.99
CA CYS A 320 -38.08 -34.79 21.93
C CYS A 320 -38.74 -34.64 23.29
N SER A 321 -38.60 -35.62 24.16
CA SER A 321 -39.08 -35.54 25.53
C SER A 321 -38.34 -34.47 26.34
N ARG A 322 -38.98 -34.01 27.43
CA ARG A 322 -38.36 -33.04 28.33
C ARG A 322 -37.07 -33.56 28.95
N GLU A 323 -36.97 -34.86 29.22
CA GLU A 323 -35.77 -35.50 29.74
C GLU A 323 -34.62 -35.41 28.72
N GLU A 324 -34.89 -35.69 27.46
CA GLU A 324 -33.88 -35.61 26.38
C GLU A 324 -33.42 -34.16 26.14
N MET A 325 -34.34 -33.19 26.17
CA MET A 325 -34.03 -31.77 26.09
C MET A 325 -33.15 -31.32 27.28
N LEU A 326 -33.43 -31.77 28.50
CA LEU A 326 -32.58 -31.47 29.66
C LEU A 326 -31.20 -32.14 29.58
N GLN A 327 -31.11 -33.33 28.96
CA GLN A 327 -29.83 -33.99 28.69
C GLN A 327 -29.03 -33.28 27.62
N PHE A 328 -29.67 -32.58 26.70
CA PHE A 328 -28.95 -31.73 25.73
C PHE A 328 -28.16 -30.65 26.47
N GLY A 329 -28.76 -29.98 27.44
CA GLY A 329 -28.10 -28.97 28.26
C GLY A 329 -27.53 -27.80 27.43
N ILE A 330 -26.31 -27.40 27.76
CA ILE A 330 -25.60 -26.33 27.07
C ILE A 330 -24.41 -26.94 26.27
N ARG A 331 -24.39 -26.71 24.97
CA ARG A 331 -23.38 -27.32 24.08
C ARG A 331 -22.66 -26.28 23.25
N LYS A 332 -21.43 -26.59 22.84
CA LYS A 332 -20.69 -25.84 21.81
C LYS A 332 -21.07 -26.41 20.45
N MET A 333 -21.52 -25.54 19.57
CA MET A 333 -21.89 -25.91 18.22
C MET A 333 -21.34 -24.87 17.23
N ARG A 334 -21.35 -25.23 15.98
CA ARG A 334 -20.97 -24.37 14.87
C ARG A 334 -22.16 -24.14 13.96
N VAL A 335 -22.43 -22.88 13.66
CA VAL A 335 -23.46 -22.46 12.73
C VAL A 335 -22.80 -22.00 11.44
N TYR A 336 -23.07 -22.71 10.36
CA TYR A 336 -22.62 -22.38 9.01
C TYR A 336 -23.70 -21.55 8.34
N ILE A 337 -23.38 -20.33 7.95
CA ILE A 337 -24.30 -19.42 7.26
C ILE A 337 -24.31 -19.79 5.78
N LEU A 338 -25.42 -20.31 5.29
CA LEU A 338 -25.55 -20.85 3.93
C LEU A 338 -25.68 -19.72 2.90
N GLU A 339 -25.29 -20.04 1.65
CA GLU A 339 -25.41 -19.14 0.48
C GLU A 339 -26.77 -19.27 -0.19
#